data_480c2cc0b8f70bb906368653e0a00c0d
#
_entry.id   480c2cc0b8f70bb906368653e0a00c0d
#
_cell.length_a   1.000
_cell.length_b   1.000
_cell.length_c   1.000
_cell.angle_alpha   90.00
_cell.angle_beta   90.00
_cell.angle_gamma   90.00
#
_symmetry.space_group_name_H-M   'P 1'
#
loop_
_entity.id
_entity.type
_entity.pdbx_description
1 polymer ?
#
loop_
_entity_poly.entity_id
_entity_poly.type
_entity_poly.pdbx_seq_one_letter_code
_entity_poly.pdbx_strand_id
1 'polypeptide(L)'
;KEMPVTIGVFINPGTIPAVRPGGKSRSNRSFEYDSLGSRYATFLIDEFLPAVTKDLNLVDDPQARGIVGISSSGICAFTAAWERPDYFSKVISYIGSFTNIRGGHVYPALIRKTESKPIRVFLQDGENDLDNLHGHWPLANRQMAAALKFAKYDYRFEMGDGGHSGQHGG
;
A
#
# COMPACT_ATOMS: atom_id res chain seq x y z
N LYS A 1 10.35 -15.10 -18.06
CA LYS A 1 9.15 -15.82 -17.57
C LYS A 1 7.95 -14.93 -17.92
N GLU A 2 6.96 -15.48 -18.57
CA GLU A 2 5.71 -14.78 -18.83
C GLU A 2 4.93 -14.64 -17.51
N MET A 3 4.21 -13.53 -17.37
CA MET A 3 3.32 -13.32 -16.24
C MET A 3 2.11 -14.27 -16.39
N PRO A 4 1.69 -14.97 -15.34
CA PRO A 4 0.49 -15.81 -15.42
C PRO A 4 -0.75 -14.96 -15.72
N VAL A 5 -1.81 -15.59 -16.22
CA VAL A 5 -3.11 -14.93 -16.37
C VAL A 5 -3.52 -14.33 -15.02
N THR A 6 -3.78 -13.04 -15.02
CA THR A 6 -4.01 -12.27 -13.78
C THR A 6 -5.26 -11.42 -13.94
N ILE A 7 -6.06 -11.37 -12.89
CA ILE A 7 -7.25 -10.52 -12.80
C ILE A 7 -6.88 -9.28 -11.99
N GLY A 8 -7.08 -8.10 -12.57
CA GLY A 8 -6.90 -6.82 -11.91
C GLY A 8 -8.21 -6.31 -11.31
N VAL A 9 -8.21 -6.01 -10.01
CA VAL A 9 -9.35 -5.39 -9.31
C VAL A 9 -8.91 -3.99 -8.89
N PHE A 10 -9.60 -2.95 -9.39
CA PHE A 10 -9.29 -1.55 -9.16
C PHE A 10 -10.33 -0.94 -8.23
N ILE A 11 -9.86 -0.35 -7.12
CA ILE A 11 -10.73 0.14 -6.05
C ILE A 11 -10.49 1.63 -5.84
N ASN A 12 -11.56 2.41 -5.84
CA ASN A 12 -11.53 3.81 -5.43
C ASN A 12 -11.89 3.94 -3.94
N PRO A 13 -11.37 4.97 -3.26
CA PRO A 13 -11.79 5.24 -1.88
C PRO A 13 -13.25 5.68 -1.83
N GLY A 14 -13.88 5.44 -0.71
CA GLY A 14 -15.25 5.89 -0.45
C GLY A 14 -15.39 7.42 -0.46
N THR A 15 -16.59 7.87 -0.72
CA THR A 15 -16.97 9.26 -0.67
C THR A 15 -18.09 9.46 0.35
N ILE A 16 -17.90 10.39 1.28
CA ILE A 16 -18.91 10.78 2.25
C ILE A 16 -19.77 11.89 1.60
N PRO A 17 -21.06 11.65 1.39
CA PRO A 17 -21.96 12.65 0.83
C PRO A 17 -22.01 13.92 1.68
N ALA A 18 -22.35 15.04 1.06
CA ALA A 18 -22.58 16.28 1.77
C ALA A 18 -23.78 16.13 2.75
N VAL A 19 -23.61 16.61 3.97
CA VAL A 19 -24.65 16.56 5.02
C VAL A 19 -25.79 17.55 4.74
N ARG A 20 -25.54 18.59 3.93
CA ARG A 20 -26.51 19.66 3.62
C ARG A 20 -26.69 19.80 2.11
N PRO A 21 -27.88 20.20 1.63
CA PRO A 21 -28.10 20.56 0.22
C PRO A 21 -27.09 21.64 -0.20
N GLY A 22 -26.45 21.46 -1.36
CA GLY A 22 -25.42 22.37 -1.88
C GLY A 22 -24.05 22.26 -1.21
N GLY A 23 -23.87 21.40 -0.21
CA GLY A 23 -22.56 21.11 0.39
C GLY A 23 -21.66 20.28 -0.53
N LYS A 24 -20.37 20.20 -0.18
CA LYS A 24 -19.41 19.38 -0.92
C LYS A 24 -19.28 18.00 -0.27
N SER A 25 -19.27 16.94 -1.07
CA SER A 25 -18.87 15.61 -0.65
C SER A 25 -17.38 15.59 -0.27
N ARG A 26 -17.00 14.68 0.59
CA ARG A 26 -15.62 14.52 1.08
C ARG A 26 -15.10 13.13 0.72
N SER A 27 -13.91 13.06 0.11
CA SER A 27 -13.21 11.79 -0.07
C SER A 27 -12.80 11.22 1.29
N ASN A 28 -12.98 9.93 1.44
CA ASN A 28 -12.56 9.19 2.63
C ASN A 28 -11.13 8.61 2.50
N ARG A 29 -10.44 8.95 1.41
CA ARG A 29 -9.15 8.36 0.99
C ARG A 29 -8.12 8.29 2.11
N SER A 30 -7.85 9.41 2.79
CA SER A 30 -6.82 9.42 3.83
C SER A 30 -7.21 8.55 5.05
N PHE A 31 -8.50 8.51 5.38
CA PHE A 31 -8.97 7.65 6.47
C PHE A 31 -8.84 6.16 6.13
N GLU A 32 -9.20 5.79 4.90
CA GLU A 32 -9.15 4.39 4.46
C GLU A 32 -7.74 3.92 4.18
N TYR A 33 -6.92 4.73 3.51
CA TYR A 33 -5.63 4.30 2.97
C TYR A 33 -4.43 4.60 3.87
N ASP A 34 -4.42 5.75 4.57
CA ASP A 34 -3.28 6.11 5.42
C ASP A 34 -3.44 5.60 6.88
N SER A 35 -4.61 5.09 7.27
CA SER A 35 -4.81 4.52 8.60
C SER A 35 -4.12 3.17 8.72
N LEU A 36 -3.43 2.98 9.83
CA LEU A 36 -2.77 1.71 10.14
C LEU A 36 -3.77 0.70 10.73
N GLY A 37 -3.40 -0.59 10.69
CA GLY A 37 -4.18 -1.70 11.22
C GLY A 37 -5.02 -2.44 10.19
N SER A 38 -5.73 -3.46 10.63
CA SER A 38 -6.35 -4.47 9.76
C SER A 38 -7.65 -4.05 9.08
N ARG A 39 -8.26 -2.93 9.46
CA ARG A 39 -9.62 -2.55 9.02
C ARG A 39 -9.82 -2.60 7.51
N TYR A 40 -8.90 -2.00 6.75
CA TYR A 40 -9.02 -1.98 5.29
C TYR A 40 -8.82 -3.38 4.69
N ALA A 41 -7.85 -4.13 5.20
CA ALA A 41 -7.63 -5.52 4.78
C ALA A 41 -8.85 -6.40 5.09
N THR A 42 -9.47 -6.25 6.26
CA THR A 42 -10.70 -6.94 6.64
C THR A 42 -11.84 -6.62 5.68
N PHE A 43 -12.07 -5.33 5.38
CA PHE A 43 -13.07 -4.92 4.39
C PHE A 43 -12.80 -5.55 3.01
N LEU A 44 -11.54 -5.55 2.55
CA LEU A 44 -11.19 -6.16 1.26
C LEU A 44 -11.51 -7.66 1.23
N ILE A 45 -11.13 -8.38 2.28
CA ILE A 45 -11.16 -9.84 2.32
C ILE A 45 -12.57 -10.36 2.60
N ASP A 46 -13.26 -9.74 3.53
CA ASP A 46 -14.51 -10.29 4.06
C ASP A 46 -15.76 -9.74 3.34
N GLU A 47 -15.63 -8.57 2.70
CA GLU A 47 -16.79 -7.90 2.09
C GLU A 47 -16.58 -7.66 0.59
N PHE A 48 -15.55 -6.92 0.21
CA PHE A 48 -15.40 -6.39 -1.14
C PHE A 48 -15.03 -7.49 -2.16
N LEU A 49 -13.93 -8.21 -1.92
CA LEU A 49 -13.47 -9.23 -2.87
C LEU A 49 -14.49 -10.36 -3.07
N PRO A 50 -15.11 -10.94 -2.02
CA PRO A 50 -16.18 -11.92 -2.24
C PRO A 50 -17.32 -11.42 -3.12
N ALA A 51 -17.71 -10.15 -2.95
CA ALA A 51 -18.81 -9.57 -3.73
C ALA A 51 -18.48 -9.40 -5.22
N VAL A 52 -17.22 -8.95 -5.53
CA VAL A 52 -16.84 -8.64 -6.92
C VAL A 52 -16.23 -9.82 -7.68
N THR A 53 -15.83 -10.88 -6.98
CA THR A 53 -15.17 -12.04 -7.59
C THR A 53 -16.00 -13.34 -7.52
N LYS A 54 -17.25 -13.27 -7.07
CA LYS A 54 -18.13 -14.43 -6.85
C LYS A 54 -18.27 -15.39 -8.06
N ASP A 55 -18.17 -14.85 -9.27
CA ASP A 55 -18.32 -15.60 -10.52
C ASP A 55 -16.95 -15.93 -11.16
N LEU A 56 -15.85 -15.70 -10.45
CA LEU A 56 -14.49 -15.91 -10.93
C LEU A 56 -13.86 -17.12 -10.25
N ASN A 57 -13.15 -17.92 -11.04
CA ASN A 57 -12.35 -19.04 -10.50
C ASN A 57 -10.96 -18.53 -10.13
N LEU A 58 -10.77 -18.14 -8.88
CA LEU A 58 -9.52 -17.62 -8.35
C LEU A 58 -8.72 -18.71 -7.64
N VAL A 59 -7.41 -18.62 -7.74
CA VAL A 59 -6.50 -19.49 -6.95
C VAL A 59 -6.56 -19.06 -5.49
N ASP A 60 -6.87 -20.03 -4.62
CA ASP A 60 -6.87 -19.80 -3.16
C ASP A 60 -5.48 -20.05 -2.55
N ASP A 61 -4.57 -19.15 -2.88
CA ASP A 61 -3.19 -19.17 -2.40
C ASP A 61 -2.70 -17.73 -2.19
N PRO A 62 -2.22 -17.36 -1.01
CA PRO A 62 -1.60 -16.05 -0.79
C PRO A 62 -0.48 -15.72 -1.77
N GLN A 63 0.26 -16.74 -2.24
CA GLN A 63 1.31 -16.57 -3.24
C GLN A 63 0.78 -16.18 -4.64
N ALA A 64 -0.50 -16.35 -4.89
CA ALA A 64 -1.16 -15.89 -6.12
C ALA A 64 -1.76 -14.49 -5.99
N ARG A 65 -1.73 -13.88 -4.79
CA ARG A 65 -2.36 -12.56 -4.54
C ARG A 65 -1.32 -11.49 -4.28
N GLY A 66 -1.45 -10.39 -5.00
CA GLY A 66 -0.67 -9.17 -4.82
C GLY A 66 -1.56 -7.96 -4.60
N ILE A 67 -1.05 -6.98 -3.88
CA ILE A 67 -1.71 -5.70 -3.66
C ILE A 67 -0.78 -4.57 -4.08
N VAL A 68 -1.33 -3.60 -4.81
CA VAL A 68 -0.57 -2.52 -5.46
C VAL A 68 -1.18 -1.18 -5.09
N GLY A 69 -0.34 -0.19 -4.86
CA GLY A 69 -0.83 1.17 -4.63
C GLY A 69 0.20 2.25 -4.91
N ILE A 70 -0.30 3.49 -5.01
CA ILE A 70 0.48 4.69 -5.29
C ILE A 70 0.20 5.72 -4.18
N SER A 71 1.23 6.32 -3.59
CA SER A 71 1.10 7.34 -2.55
C SER A 71 0.37 6.78 -1.31
N SER A 72 -0.75 7.36 -0.88
CA SER A 72 -1.56 6.79 0.22
C SER A 72 -2.02 5.36 -0.06
N SER A 73 -2.36 5.01 -1.31
CA SER A 73 -2.65 3.60 -1.60
C SER A 73 -1.40 2.71 -1.58
N GLY A 74 -0.20 3.26 -1.73
CA GLY A 74 1.06 2.53 -1.58
C GLY A 74 1.29 2.06 -0.14
N ILE A 75 1.09 2.94 0.84
CA ILE A 75 1.13 2.54 2.26
C ILE A 75 -0.05 1.64 2.61
N CYS A 76 -1.24 1.88 2.03
CA CYS A 76 -2.40 1.01 2.22
C CYS A 76 -2.11 -0.43 1.76
N ALA A 77 -1.50 -0.60 0.59
CA ALA A 77 -1.10 -1.89 0.08
C ALA A 77 -0.13 -2.61 1.03
N PHE A 78 0.88 -1.89 1.52
CA PHE A 78 1.80 -2.44 2.50
C PHE A 78 1.09 -2.82 3.81
N THR A 79 0.25 -1.92 4.34
CA THR A 79 -0.51 -2.17 5.57
C THR A 79 -1.40 -3.39 5.43
N ALA A 80 -2.13 -3.55 4.33
CA ALA A 80 -3.01 -4.69 4.11
C ALA A 80 -2.24 -6.02 4.12
N ALA A 81 -1.10 -6.11 3.44
CA ALA A 81 -0.28 -7.31 3.45
C ALA A 81 0.44 -7.52 4.79
N TRP A 82 0.83 -6.44 5.48
CA TRP A 82 1.42 -6.50 6.81
C TRP A 82 0.46 -7.09 7.85
N GLU A 83 -0.80 -6.69 7.80
CA GLU A 83 -1.84 -7.15 8.72
C GLU A 83 -2.38 -8.54 8.34
N ARG A 84 -2.45 -8.85 7.04
CA ARG A 84 -2.99 -10.10 6.51
C ARG A 84 -2.04 -10.78 5.51
N PRO A 85 -0.84 -11.18 5.98
CA PRO A 85 0.13 -11.89 5.15
C PRO A 85 -0.34 -13.30 4.76
N ASP A 86 -1.33 -13.82 5.48
CA ASP A 86 -2.05 -15.05 5.17
C ASP A 86 -2.94 -14.93 3.92
N TYR A 87 -3.23 -13.71 3.47
CA TYR A 87 -4.05 -13.45 2.30
C TYR A 87 -3.29 -12.76 1.17
N PHE A 88 -2.48 -11.73 1.47
CA PHE A 88 -1.64 -11.02 0.51
C PHE A 88 -0.17 -11.26 0.79
N SER A 89 0.55 -11.92 -0.14
CA SER A 89 1.98 -12.17 0.02
C SER A 89 2.87 -11.26 -0.83
N LYS A 90 2.31 -10.43 -1.71
CA LYS A 90 3.07 -9.57 -2.61
C LYS A 90 2.57 -8.13 -2.52
N VAL A 91 3.50 -7.21 -2.37
CA VAL A 91 3.23 -5.77 -2.26
C VAL A 91 4.01 -5.02 -3.33
N ILE A 92 3.33 -4.11 -4.01
CA ILE A 92 3.97 -3.09 -4.84
C ILE A 92 3.52 -1.73 -4.32
N SER A 93 4.46 -0.91 -3.89
CA SER A 93 4.21 0.44 -3.39
C SER A 93 5.03 1.44 -4.21
N TYR A 94 4.36 2.22 -5.02
CA TYR A 94 4.94 3.34 -5.75
C TYR A 94 4.78 4.62 -4.93
N ILE A 95 5.86 5.40 -4.78
CA ILE A 95 5.87 6.68 -4.06
C ILE A 95 5.07 6.61 -2.74
N GLY A 96 5.29 5.53 -1.98
CA GLY A 96 4.48 5.18 -0.82
C GLY A 96 4.55 6.21 0.30
N SER A 97 3.40 6.60 0.85
CA SER A 97 3.29 7.62 1.90
C SER A 97 3.70 7.07 3.29
N PHE A 98 4.92 6.52 3.41
CA PHE A 98 5.46 6.06 4.71
C PHE A 98 5.86 7.21 5.64
N THR A 99 5.20 8.33 5.50
CA THR A 99 5.34 9.57 6.26
C THR A 99 4.25 9.70 7.33
N ASN A 100 4.24 10.80 8.08
CA ASN A 100 3.30 10.99 9.19
C ASN A 100 1.98 11.63 8.75
N ILE A 101 1.29 11.06 7.75
CA ILE A 101 -0.09 11.46 7.45
C ILE A 101 -1.02 10.93 8.55
N ARG A 102 -0.94 9.63 8.86
CA ARG A 102 -1.67 8.96 9.94
C ARG A 102 -0.81 7.90 10.67
N GLY A 103 0.47 8.22 10.85
CA GLY A 103 1.37 7.36 11.60
C GLY A 103 2.23 6.41 10.75
N GLY A 104 2.21 6.48 9.41
CA GLY A 104 2.94 5.58 8.53
C GLY A 104 4.46 5.53 8.74
N HIS A 105 5.02 6.61 9.31
CA HIS A 105 6.44 6.71 9.66
C HIS A 105 6.92 5.68 10.71
N VAL A 106 6.01 4.97 11.38
CA VAL A 106 6.39 3.95 12.38
C VAL A 106 6.84 2.64 11.76
N TYR A 107 6.50 2.36 10.50
CA TYR A 107 6.80 1.07 9.86
C TYR A 107 8.27 0.67 9.85
N PRO A 108 9.25 1.53 9.58
CA PRO A 108 10.66 1.13 9.67
C PRO A 108 11.05 0.57 11.04
N ALA A 109 10.50 1.13 12.11
CA ALA A 109 10.74 0.64 13.46
C ALA A 109 9.97 -0.67 13.75
N LEU A 110 8.72 -0.78 13.30
CA LEU A 110 7.92 -2.00 13.44
C LEU A 110 8.57 -3.18 12.72
N ILE A 111 8.99 -3.00 11.47
CA ILE A 111 9.67 -4.04 10.68
C ILE A 111 10.91 -4.57 11.43
N ARG A 112 11.71 -3.68 12.00
CA ARG A 112 12.94 -4.07 12.74
C ARG A 112 12.67 -4.81 14.05
N LYS A 113 11.50 -4.61 14.66
CA LYS A 113 11.13 -5.14 15.98
C LYS A 113 10.16 -6.32 15.91
N THR A 114 9.71 -6.67 14.74
CA THR A 114 8.76 -7.76 14.52
C THR A 114 9.43 -8.90 13.76
N GLU A 115 9.07 -10.13 14.06
CA GLU A 115 9.46 -11.28 13.24
C GLU A 115 9.03 -11.09 11.79
N SER A 116 9.89 -11.53 10.85
CA SER A 116 9.64 -11.32 9.43
C SER A 116 8.39 -12.06 8.97
N LYS A 117 7.50 -11.34 8.30
CA LYS A 117 6.27 -11.89 7.73
C LYS A 117 6.51 -12.42 6.31
N PRO A 118 5.76 -13.43 5.84
CA PRO A 118 5.96 -14.06 4.54
C PRO A 118 5.43 -13.19 3.38
N ILE A 119 5.90 -11.95 3.31
CA ILE A 119 5.54 -11.01 2.23
C ILE A 119 6.78 -10.63 1.42
N ARG A 120 6.58 -10.46 0.12
CA ARG A 120 7.56 -9.90 -0.82
C ARG A 120 7.18 -8.47 -1.14
N VAL A 121 8.15 -7.55 -1.14
CA VAL A 121 7.89 -6.12 -1.24
C VAL A 121 8.69 -5.49 -2.38
N PHE A 122 7.99 -4.80 -3.28
CA PHE A 122 8.60 -3.88 -4.23
C PHE A 122 8.25 -2.45 -3.82
N LEU A 123 9.27 -1.64 -3.63
CA LEU A 123 9.14 -0.21 -3.36
C LEU A 123 9.77 0.58 -4.50
N GLN A 124 9.13 1.65 -4.90
CA GLN A 124 9.69 2.62 -5.83
C GLN A 124 9.40 4.03 -5.34
N ASP A 125 10.37 4.93 -5.50
CA ASP A 125 10.20 6.36 -5.20
C ASP A 125 11.07 7.21 -6.11
N GLY A 126 10.94 8.52 -6.06
CA GLY A 126 11.75 9.48 -6.80
C GLY A 126 12.52 10.42 -5.89
N GLU A 127 13.73 10.81 -6.32
CA GLU A 127 14.61 11.73 -5.59
C GLU A 127 13.97 13.10 -5.36
N ASN A 128 13.06 13.52 -6.26
CA ASN A 128 12.38 14.80 -6.24
C ASN A 128 10.91 14.68 -5.78
N ASP A 129 10.61 13.62 -5.01
CA ASP A 129 9.29 13.46 -4.41
C ASP A 129 9.06 14.45 -3.26
N LEU A 130 7.85 14.46 -2.71
CA LEU A 130 7.37 15.43 -1.74
C LEU A 130 8.27 15.57 -0.51
N ASP A 131 8.48 16.83 -0.13
CA ASP A 131 8.94 17.24 1.18
C ASP A 131 7.96 18.28 1.74
N ASN A 132 7.21 17.93 2.76
CA ASN A 132 6.15 18.79 3.30
C ASN A 132 5.90 18.53 4.80
N LEU A 133 4.83 19.10 5.35
CA LEU A 133 4.47 19.02 6.78
C LEU A 133 4.27 17.57 7.29
N HIS A 134 4.05 16.59 6.41
CA HIS A 134 3.88 15.18 6.78
C HIS A 134 5.21 14.42 6.77
N GLY A 135 6.23 14.96 6.13
CA GLY A 135 7.57 14.39 6.04
C GLY A 135 8.15 14.45 4.65
N HIS A 136 9.28 13.76 4.48
CA HIS A 136 10.08 13.69 3.27
C HIS A 136 9.96 12.29 2.67
N TRP A 137 9.26 12.13 1.53
CA TRP A 137 8.95 10.84 0.92
C TRP A 137 10.19 10.03 0.54
N PRO A 138 11.18 10.58 -0.20
CA PRO A 138 12.39 9.85 -0.55
C PRO A 138 13.12 9.27 0.67
N LEU A 139 13.22 10.05 1.75
CA LEU A 139 13.87 9.60 2.97
C LEU A 139 13.04 8.50 3.66
N ALA A 140 11.73 8.64 3.72
CA ALA A 140 10.83 7.66 4.32
C ALA A 140 10.90 6.31 3.58
N ASN A 141 10.88 6.31 2.24
CA ASN A 141 11.00 5.11 1.43
C ASN A 141 12.40 4.46 1.54
N ARG A 142 13.47 5.25 1.64
CA ARG A 142 14.81 4.72 1.97
C ARG A 142 14.87 4.07 3.35
N GLN A 143 14.20 4.64 4.34
CA GLN A 143 14.11 4.04 5.68
C GLN A 143 13.32 2.72 5.66
N MET A 144 12.26 2.63 4.87
CA MET A 144 11.54 1.39 4.63
C MET A 144 12.45 0.32 4.02
N ALA A 145 13.15 0.65 2.93
CA ALA A 145 14.10 -0.25 2.28
C ALA A 145 15.19 -0.73 3.25
N ALA A 146 15.76 0.18 4.05
CA ALA A 146 16.75 -0.16 5.06
C ALA A 146 16.21 -1.09 6.16
N ALA A 147 14.95 -0.92 6.56
CA ALA A 147 14.31 -1.78 7.54
C ALA A 147 14.01 -3.18 6.98
N LEU A 148 13.51 -3.26 5.75
CA LEU A 148 13.26 -4.52 5.05
C LEU A 148 14.57 -5.31 4.85
N LYS A 149 15.65 -4.62 4.47
CA LYS A 149 16.99 -5.23 4.38
C LYS A 149 17.46 -5.79 5.72
N PHE A 150 17.34 -5.02 6.79
CA PHE A 150 17.73 -5.44 8.14
C PHE A 150 16.97 -6.71 8.57
N ALA A 151 15.66 -6.74 8.34
CA ALA A 151 14.79 -7.85 8.69
C ALA A 151 14.81 -9.00 7.66
N LYS A 152 15.69 -8.96 6.64
CA LYS A 152 15.92 -9.98 5.62
C LYS A 152 14.68 -10.35 4.81
N TYR A 153 13.82 -9.37 4.53
CA TYR A 153 12.70 -9.57 3.60
C TYR A 153 13.19 -9.80 2.16
N ASP A 154 12.41 -10.54 1.38
CA ASP A 154 12.51 -10.52 -0.08
C ASP A 154 11.94 -9.20 -0.58
N TYR A 155 12.81 -8.26 -0.91
CA TYR A 155 12.40 -6.93 -1.34
C TYR A 155 13.26 -6.40 -2.48
N ARG A 156 12.68 -5.47 -3.23
CA ARG A 156 13.38 -4.64 -4.20
C ARG A 156 12.99 -3.18 -3.99
N PHE A 157 13.95 -2.30 -4.08
CA PHE A 157 13.77 -0.85 -3.99
C PHE A 157 14.41 -0.17 -5.19
N GLU A 158 13.63 0.62 -5.90
CA GLU A 158 14.06 1.43 -7.03
C GLU A 158 13.88 2.90 -6.70
N MET A 159 14.91 3.70 -6.98
CA MET A 159 14.88 5.15 -6.82
C MET A 159 15.17 5.79 -8.17
N GLY A 160 14.23 6.57 -8.68
CA GLY A 160 14.38 7.33 -9.93
C GLY A 160 14.59 8.81 -9.67
N ASP A 161 14.71 9.59 -10.75
CA ASP A 161 14.87 11.06 -10.69
C ASP A 161 13.53 11.81 -10.65
N GLY A 162 12.41 11.07 -10.61
CA GLY A 162 11.07 11.64 -10.69
C GLY A 162 10.59 12.28 -9.38
N GLY A 163 9.41 12.89 -9.45
CA GLY A 163 8.68 13.44 -8.32
C GLY A 163 7.43 12.63 -7.98
N HIS A 164 6.51 13.23 -7.21
CA HIS A 164 5.25 12.58 -6.81
C HIS A 164 4.29 12.41 -7.98
N SER A 165 4.58 11.49 -8.86
CA SER A 165 3.86 11.28 -10.11
C SER A 165 3.62 9.79 -10.38
N GLY A 166 2.37 9.42 -10.68
CA GLY A 166 2.04 8.08 -11.14
C GLY A 166 2.59 7.71 -12.53
N GLN A 167 3.13 8.68 -13.28
CA GLN A 167 3.74 8.43 -14.60
C GLN A 167 5.20 7.98 -14.48
N HIS A 168 5.90 8.46 -13.48
CA HIS A 168 7.31 8.15 -13.29
C HIS A 168 7.52 7.07 -12.24
N GLY A 169 6.54 6.90 -11.34
CA GLY A 169 6.70 6.00 -10.21
C GLY A 169 8.01 6.22 -9.44
N GLY A 170 8.52 7.46 -9.51
CA GLY A 170 9.88 7.82 -9.16
C GLY A 170 10.79 7.81 -10.35
#